data_b9dc9fcabd110e63254e5e4fd7683180
#
_entry.id   b9dc9fcabd110e63254e5e4fd7683180
#
_cell.length_a   1.000
_cell.length_b   1.000
_cell.length_c   1.000
_cell.angle_alpha   90.00
_cell.angle_beta   90.00
_cell.angle_gamma   90.00
#
_symmetry.space_group_name_H-M   'P 1'
#
loop_
_entity.id
_entity.type
_entity.pdbx_description
1 polymer ?
#
loop_
_entity_poly.entity_id
_entity_poly.type
_entity_poly.pdbx_seq_one_letter_code
_entity_poly.pdbx_strand_id
1 'polypeptide(L)'
;MGRGGARATAEAQPLPSFCAGELGSLRAEGGTPAADRASWGGFRPSDRDRHSRALEQEEHSMDPRFSRPKSGGVLEMIGNTPLLPIRKLNPNPKVELWAKVEGCNPGGSIKDRIGLSMIEAAEEAGQLEPEMTILEATSGNTGIGLALVSAVKGYKLLLTMSEAVSVERRKILAAFGAEFLLTPGHLGTDGAIERAYDLADQQPDRYLLVDQYNNPANPLAHYHGTAPEIWEQTGGRVTHFVGALGTTGTVMGCSRRLKELNPEIRVIAVEPHLGHKIQGLKSLKEAYVPGIFDKRLVDQKVNVADEDAFATARLFAKAEGLLVGMSSGAAVFAALELARSLERGLVVLILPDFGERYLSTNLFTA
;
A
#
# COMPACT_ATOMS: atom_id res chain seq x y z
N MET A 1 55.31 -23.89 -21.42
CA MET A 1 54.64 -22.80 -22.14
C MET A 1 53.38 -22.45 -21.36
N GLY A 2 53.45 -21.37 -20.58
CA GLY A 2 52.39 -20.92 -19.71
C GLY A 2 51.31 -20.12 -20.47
N ARG A 3 50.07 -20.24 -20.02
CA ARG A 3 49.03 -19.22 -20.29
C ARG A 3 48.42 -18.79 -18.96
N GLY A 4 48.83 -17.63 -18.51
CA GLY A 4 48.21 -16.95 -17.41
C GLY A 4 46.85 -16.40 -17.82
N GLY A 5 45.79 -16.75 -17.08
CA GLY A 5 44.49 -16.12 -17.18
C GLY A 5 44.41 -14.97 -16.19
N ALA A 6 44.35 -13.73 -16.70
CA ALA A 6 44.08 -12.57 -15.90
C ALA A 6 42.61 -12.57 -15.44
N ARG A 7 42.40 -12.55 -14.13
CA ARG A 7 41.09 -12.24 -13.51
C ARG A 7 40.91 -10.72 -13.57
N ALA A 8 39.96 -10.26 -14.36
CA ALA A 8 39.51 -8.89 -14.32
C ALA A 8 38.70 -8.69 -13.01
N THR A 9 39.25 -7.89 -12.10
CA THR A 9 38.54 -7.33 -10.96
C THR A 9 37.64 -6.21 -11.49
N ALA A 10 36.33 -6.43 -11.44
CA ALA A 10 35.36 -5.37 -11.71
C ALA A 10 35.43 -4.35 -10.58
N GLU A 11 36.01 -3.22 -10.82
CA GLU A 11 35.92 -2.04 -9.96
C GLU A 11 34.45 -1.59 -9.89
N ALA A 12 33.91 -1.55 -8.67
CA ALA A 12 32.61 -0.98 -8.41
C ALA A 12 32.65 0.52 -8.65
N GLN A 13 31.90 1.00 -9.62
CA GLN A 13 31.72 2.44 -9.83
C GLN A 13 31.04 3.05 -8.60
N PRO A 14 31.52 4.20 -8.09
CA PRO A 14 30.88 4.89 -7.00
C PRO A 14 29.49 5.40 -7.42
N LEU A 15 28.50 5.23 -6.53
CA LEU A 15 27.17 5.79 -6.70
C LEU A 15 27.26 7.31 -6.83
N PRO A 16 26.44 7.96 -7.67
CA PRO A 16 26.42 9.41 -7.77
C PRO A 16 26.10 10.05 -6.41
N SER A 17 26.93 11.01 -6.01
CA SER A 17 26.73 11.83 -4.82
C SER A 17 25.54 12.75 -5.06
N PHE A 18 24.41 12.49 -4.42
CA PHE A 18 23.26 13.39 -4.43
C PHE A 18 23.42 14.45 -3.35
N CYS A 19 23.22 15.70 -3.72
CA CYS A 19 23.22 16.84 -2.82
C CYS A 19 22.18 16.66 -1.72
N ALA A 20 22.60 16.92 -0.48
CA ALA A 20 21.73 16.97 0.68
C ALA A 20 20.68 18.07 0.50
N GLY A 21 19.47 17.67 0.14
CA GLY A 21 18.28 18.52 0.20
C GLY A 21 17.83 18.67 1.64
N GLU A 22 17.62 19.89 2.04
CA GLU A 22 17.34 20.35 3.41
C GLU A 22 16.28 19.53 4.13
N LEU A 23 16.62 19.06 5.33
CA LEU A 23 15.71 18.54 6.33
C LEU A 23 14.87 19.72 6.88
N GLY A 24 13.72 19.98 6.24
CA GLY A 24 12.80 21.01 6.68
C GLY A 24 12.10 20.65 7.99
N SER A 25 12.48 21.34 9.07
CA SER A 25 11.72 21.36 10.33
C SER A 25 10.40 22.07 10.10
N LEU A 26 9.27 21.42 10.32
CA LEU A 26 7.94 22.02 10.29
C LEU A 26 7.75 22.99 11.47
N ARG A 27 7.94 24.28 11.25
CA ARG A 27 7.33 25.33 12.10
C ARG A 27 5.93 25.61 11.57
N ALA A 28 4.98 25.61 12.51
CA ALA A 28 3.59 25.98 12.23
C ALA A 28 3.50 27.47 11.91
N GLU A 29 3.07 27.80 10.70
CA GLU A 29 2.51 29.14 10.39
C GLU A 29 1.09 28.97 9.84
N GLY A 30 0.17 29.72 10.44
CA GLY A 30 -1.24 29.67 10.15
C GLY A 30 -1.60 30.44 8.89
N GLY A 31 -2.69 30.04 8.28
CA GLY A 31 -3.37 30.79 7.22
C GLY A 31 -4.07 29.88 6.23
N THR A 32 -5.32 29.52 6.52
CA THR A 32 -6.21 28.85 5.57
C THR A 32 -6.89 29.86 4.66
N PRO A 33 -6.86 29.70 3.32
CA PRO A 33 -7.91 30.26 2.48
C PRO A 33 -9.11 29.29 2.51
N ALA A 34 -10.28 29.83 2.79
CA ALA A 34 -11.56 29.15 2.67
C ALA A 34 -11.79 28.73 1.21
N ALA A 35 -11.69 27.45 0.93
CA ALA A 35 -12.21 26.86 -0.29
C ALA A 35 -13.65 26.41 0.00
N ASP A 36 -14.56 26.88 -0.83
CA ASP A 36 -15.98 26.58 -0.85
C ASP A 36 -16.22 25.08 -0.73
N ARG A 37 -16.92 24.65 0.33
CA ARG A 37 -17.30 23.26 0.53
C ARG A 37 -18.47 22.97 -0.39
N ALA A 38 -18.19 22.37 -1.53
CA ALA A 38 -19.19 21.55 -2.18
C ALA A 38 -19.57 20.44 -1.19
N SER A 39 -20.83 20.45 -0.77
CA SER A 39 -21.39 19.48 0.16
C SER A 39 -21.42 18.10 -0.50
N TRP A 40 -20.41 17.27 -0.23
CA TRP A 40 -20.42 15.86 -0.55
C TRP A 40 -21.35 15.15 0.44
N GLY A 41 -22.61 14.97 0.03
CA GLY A 41 -23.59 14.21 0.79
C GLY A 41 -23.23 12.73 0.73
N GLY A 42 -22.88 12.15 1.89
CA GLY A 42 -22.69 10.69 1.95
C GLY A 42 -22.21 10.14 3.29
N PHE A 43 -21.60 10.94 4.15
CA PHE A 43 -21.22 10.48 5.48
C PHE A 43 -21.74 11.45 6.55
N ARG A 44 -22.78 11.02 7.30
CA ARG A 44 -23.34 11.87 8.37
C ARG A 44 -22.35 11.97 9.52
N PRO A 45 -22.17 13.15 10.16
CA PRO A 45 -21.29 13.31 11.33
C PRO A 45 -21.58 12.32 12.47
N SER A 46 -22.83 11.83 12.59
CA SER A 46 -23.26 10.82 13.55
C SER A 46 -22.60 9.43 13.32
N ASP A 47 -22.10 9.18 12.12
CA ASP A 47 -21.47 7.88 11.80
C ASP A 47 -19.97 7.88 12.17
N ARG A 48 -19.32 9.06 12.20
CA ARG A 48 -17.95 9.18 12.73
C ARG A 48 -17.88 8.85 14.22
N ASP A 49 -18.85 9.32 15.01
CA ASP A 49 -18.89 9.07 16.45
C ASP A 49 -19.25 7.62 16.77
N ARG A 50 -20.10 6.97 15.98
CA ARG A 50 -20.40 5.54 16.10
C ARG A 50 -19.21 4.67 15.72
N HIS A 51 -18.49 5.04 14.66
CA HIS A 51 -17.31 4.33 14.19
C HIS A 51 -16.14 4.43 15.18
N SER A 52 -15.90 5.62 15.76
CA SER A 52 -14.88 5.82 16.80
C SER A 52 -15.19 4.98 18.06
N ARG A 53 -16.48 4.90 18.44
CA ARG A 53 -16.91 4.07 19.60
C ARG A 53 -16.84 2.57 19.32
N ALA A 54 -17.08 2.12 18.09
CA ALA A 54 -16.88 0.72 17.71
C ALA A 54 -15.41 0.31 17.79
N LEU A 55 -14.50 1.20 17.37
CA LEU A 55 -13.06 1.00 17.48
C LEU A 55 -12.55 0.96 18.95
N GLU A 56 -13.22 1.69 19.86
CA GLU A 56 -12.86 1.72 21.30
C GLU A 56 -13.38 0.49 22.08
N GLN A 57 -14.40 -0.21 21.58
CA GLN A 57 -14.98 -1.38 22.26
C GLN A 57 -14.32 -2.71 21.89
N GLU A 58 -13.49 -2.76 20.82
CA GLU A 58 -12.78 -3.99 20.42
C GLU A 58 -11.42 -4.19 21.15
N GLU A 59 -11.16 -3.46 22.22
CA GLU A 59 -9.81 -3.34 22.82
C GLU A 59 -9.27 -4.58 23.55
N HIS A 60 -9.98 -5.71 23.73
CA HIS A 60 -9.48 -6.77 24.64
C HIS A 60 -9.75 -8.24 24.26
N SER A 61 -10.03 -8.60 23.02
CA SER A 61 -10.02 -10.01 22.64
C SER A 61 -9.05 -10.26 21.48
N MET A 62 -8.15 -11.20 21.65
CA MET A 62 -7.42 -11.76 20.51
C MET A 62 -8.45 -12.23 19.50
N ASP A 63 -8.42 -11.64 18.32
CA ASP A 63 -9.40 -11.86 17.25
C ASP A 63 -9.41 -13.35 16.86
N PRO A 64 -10.51 -14.09 17.07
CA PRO A 64 -10.60 -15.51 16.74
C PRO A 64 -10.42 -15.80 15.23
N ARG A 65 -10.42 -14.77 14.36
CA ARG A 65 -10.16 -14.90 12.92
C ARG A 65 -8.76 -15.43 12.60
N PHE A 66 -7.78 -15.22 13.49
CA PHE A 66 -6.43 -15.78 13.34
C PHE A 66 -6.32 -17.25 13.77
N SER A 67 -7.34 -17.82 14.42
CA SER A 67 -7.39 -19.21 14.86
C SER A 67 -8.28 -20.10 13.96
N ARG A 68 -8.71 -19.64 12.78
CA ARG A 68 -9.52 -20.46 11.87
C ARG A 68 -8.75 -21.72 11.46
N PRO A 69 -9.36 -22.91 11.55
CA PRO A 69 -8.77 -24.11 10.98
C PRO A 69 -8.58 -23.85 9.47
N LYS A 70 -7.38 -24.15 8.95
CA LYS A 70 -7.07 -23.96 7.53
C LYS A 70 -8.00 -24.86 6.72
N SER A 71 -9.00 -24.27 6.09
CA SER A 71 -9.95 -24.99 5.23
C SER A 71 -9.41 -25.30 3.83
N GLY A 72 -8.17 -24.84 3.53
CA GLY A 72 -7.43 -25.18 2.31
C GLY A 72 -7.81 -24.36 1.08
N GLY A 73 -8.38 -23.15 1.22
CA GLY A 73 -8.71 -22.27 0.11
C GLY A 73 -7.64 -21.21 -0.20
N VAL A 74 -7.71 -20.61 -1.41
CA VAL A 74 -6.75 -19.58 -1.84
C VAL A 74 -6.78 -18.34 -0.94
N LEU A 75 -7.90 -18.01 -0.30
CA LEU A 75 -7.99 -16.86 0.62
C LEU A 75 -7.13 -17.05 1.87
N GLU A 76 -6.86 -18.28 2.28
CA GLU A 76 -5.97 -18.57 3.42
C GLU A 76 -4.48 -18.35 3.10
N MET A 77 -4.14 -18.19 1.83
CA MET A 77 -2.80 -17.81 1.40
C MET A 77 -2.52 -16.32 1.58
N ILE A 78 -3.57 -15.53 1.85
CA ILE A 78 -3.42 -14.07 2.05
C ILE A 78 -2.76 -13.83 3.41
N GLY A 79 -1.68 -13.08 3.42
CA GLY A 79 -0.89 -12.83 4.61
C GLY A 79 0.25 -13.84 4.82
N ASN A 80 0.84 -13.82 6.00
CA ASN A 80 2.04 -14.58 6.37
C ASN A 80 3.17 -14.48 5.32
N THR A 81 3.30 -13.30 4.74
CA THR A 81 4.27 -13.04 3.69
C THR A 81 5.70 -13.06 4.25
N PRO A 82 6.70 -13.41 3.43
CA PRO A 82 8.09 -13.45 3.89
C PRO A 82 8.61 -12.10 4.34
N LEU A 83 9.50 -12.12 5.33
CA LEU A 83 10.33 -10.99 5.73
C LEU A 83 11.79 -11.32 5.36
N LEU A 84 12.37 -10.57 4.42
CA LEU A 84 13.70 -10.84 3.86
C LEU A 84 14.73 -9.77 4.26
N PRO A 85 15.95 -10.15 4.67
CA PRO A 85 17.00 -9.18 4.94
C PRO A 85 17.54 -8.59 3.63
N ILE A 86 17.68 -7.27 3.59
CA ILE A 86 18.40 -6.54 2.54
C ILE A 86 19.87 -6.45 2.94
N ARG A 87 20.75 -7.09 2.19
CA ARG A 87 22.16 -7.22 2.59
C ARG A 87 23.12 -6.46 1.69
N LYS A 88 22.96 -6.58 0.38
CA LYS A 88 23.92 -6.00 -0.59
C LYS A 88 23.75 -4.51 -0.75
N LEU A 89 22.52 -4.00 -0.64
CA LEU A 89 22.23 -2.57 -0.76
C LEU A 89 22.30 -1.85 0.59
N ASN A 90 22.34 -2.54 1.71
CA ASN A 90 22.40 -1.92 3.02
C ASN A 90 23.69 -1.09 3.18
N PRO A 91 23.59 0.25 3.31
CA PRO A 91 24.76 1.13 3.38
C PRO A 91 25.40 1.17 4.79
N ASN A 92 24.77 0.58 5.80
CA ASN A 92 25.21 0.67 7.19
C ASN A 92 25.16 -0.69 7.89
N PRO A 93 26.30 -1.34 8.13
CA PRO A 93 26.35 -2.66 8.77
C PRO A 93 25.86 -2.70 10.22
N LYS A 94 25.67 -1.55 10.87
CA LYS A 94 25.11 -1.43 12.24
C LYS A 94 23.58 -1.39 12.25
N VAL A 95 22.94 -1.31 11.07
CA VAL A 95 21.50 -1.29 10.89
C VAL A 95 21.06 -2.55 10.17
N GLU A 96 20.06 -3.24 10.71
CA GLU A 96 19.39 -4.34 10.02
C GLU A 96 18.29 -3.76 9.13
N LEU A 97 18.33 -4.04 7.81
CA LEU A 97 17.26 -3.70 6.87
C LEU A 97 16.51 -4.95 6.46
N TRP A 98 15.19 -4.93 6.61
CA TRP A 98 14.32 -6.05 6.29
C TRP A 98 13.13 -5.61 5.43
N ALA A 99 12.79 -6.40 4.43
CA ALA A 99 11.70 -6.16 3.49
C ALA A 99 10.56 -7.16 3.71
N LYS A 100 9.35 -6.67 3.96
CA LYS A 100 8.12 -7.46 4.00
C LYS A 100 7.60 -7.61 2.57
N VAL A 101 7.65 -8.83 2.02
CA VAL A 101 7.43 -9.11 0.60
C VAL A 101 5.96 -9.41 0.34
N GLU A 102 5.18 -8.38 0.16
CA GLU A 102 3.72 -8.45 -0.03
C GLU A 102 3.29 -8.93 -1.43
N GLY A 103 4.22 -8.96 -2.38
CA GLY A 103 4.01 -9.60 -3.68
C GLY A 103 3.74 -11.11 -3.59
N CYS A 104 4.06 -11.75 -2.46
CA CYS A 104 3.80 -13.16 -2.21
C CYS A 104 2.34 -13.50 -1.87
N ASN A 105 1.46 -12.52 -1.69
CA ASN A 105 0.03 -12.79 -1.61
C ASN A 105 -0.50 -13.39 -2.92
N PRO A 106 -1.57 -14.20 -2.91
CA PRO A 106 -2.04 -14.94 -4.09
C PRO A 106 -2.44 -14.07 -5.28
N GLY A 107 -2.99 -12.89 -5.08
CA GLY A 107 -3.25 -11.89 -6.11
C GLY A 107 -2.02 -11.05 -6.45
N GLY A 108 -0.87 -11.31 -5.80
CA GLY A 108 0.44 -10.73 -6.08
C GLY A 108 0.66 -9.34 -5.50
N SER A 109 -0.09 -8.94 -4.47
CA SER A 109 0.14 -7.65 -3.82
C SER A 109 -0.42 -7.55 -2.40
N ILE A 110 -0.01 -6.51 -1.69
CA ILE A 110 -0.52 -6.13 -0.37
C ILE A 110 -2.04 -5.88 -0.37
N LYS A 111 -2.64 -5.61 -1.53
CA LYS A 111 -4.06 -5.27 -1.65
C LYS A 111 -4.99 -6.46 -1.49
N ASP A 112 -4.48 -7.67 -1.59
CA ASP A 112 -5.26 -8.88 -1.30
C ASP A 112 -5.77 -8.86 0.14
N ARG A 113 -4.95 -8.36 1.07
CA ARG A 113 -5.30 -8.20 2.49
C ARG A 113 -6.52 -7.29 2.69
N ILE A 114 -6.48 -6.12 2.07
CA ILE A 114 -7.60 -5.17 2.20
C ILE A 114 -8.82 -5.61 1.42
N GLY A 115 -8.65 -6.27 0.26
CA GLY A 115 -9.74 -6.86 -0.50
C GLY A 115 -10.53 -7.86 0.34
N LEU A 116 -9.84 -8.76 1.06
CA LEU A 116 -10.46 -9.72 1.97
C LEU A 116 -11.13 -9.00 3.14
N SER A 117 -10.39 -8.16 3.85
CA SER A 117 -10.88 -7.49 5.07
C SER A 117 -12.11 -6.61 4.83
N MET A 118 -12.14 -5.83 3.73
CA MET A 118 -13.26 -4.95 3.43
C MET A 118 -14.52 -5.72 3.03
N ILE A 119 -14.38 -6.82 2.29
CA ILE A 119 -15.53 -7.68 1.94
C ILE A 119 -16.05 -8.41 3.17
N GLU A 120 -15.19 -9.01 3.99
CA GLU A 120 -15.60 -9.71 5.22
C GLU A 120 -16.26 -8.77 6.22
N ALA A 121 -15.72 -7.55 6.38
CA ALA A 121 -16.35 -6.54 7.25
C ALA A 121 -17.75 -6.14 6.77
N ALA A 122 -17.97 -6.05 5.46
CA ALA A 122 -19.28 -5.76 4.89
C ALA A 122 -20.27 -6.92 5.08
N GLU A 123 -19.81 -8.18 4.94
CA GLU A 123 -20.59 -9.38 5.24
C GLU A 123 -21.01 -9.42 6.73
N GLU A 124 -20.05 -9.22 7.63
CA GLU A 124 -20.26 -9.23 9.08
C GLU A 124 -21.24 -8.13 9.53
N ALA A 125 -21.18 -6.97 8.88
CA ALA A 125 -22.08 -5.84 9.13
C ALA A 125 -23.47 -6.01 8.48
N GLY A 126 -23.70 -7.05 7.68
CA GLY A 126 -24.94 -7.25 6.93
C GLY A 126 -25.16 -6.18 5.84
N GLN A 127 -24.10 -5.55 5.35
CA GLN A 127 -24.14 -4.52 4.29
C GLN A 127 -23.99 -5.12 2.90
N LEU A 128 -23.49 -6.35 2.79
CA LEU A 128 -23.29 -7.06 1.53
C LEU A 128 -24.23 -8.26 1.46
N GLU A 129 -25.30 -8.11 0.69
CA GLU A 129 -26.23 -9.21 0.40
C GLU A 129 -25.77 -10.01 -0.83
N PRO A 130 -26.16 -11.30 -0.97
CA PRO A 130 -25.70 -12.17 -2.07
C PRO A 130 -25.97 -11.63 -3.49
N GLU A 131 -27.06 -10.88 -3.65
CA GLU A 131 -27.47 -10.33 -4.96
C GLU A 131 -26.79 -8.99 -5.29
N MET A 132 -26.16 -8.36 -4.34
CA MET A 132 -25.48 -7.08 -4.52
C MET A 132 -24.22 -7.26 -5.37
N THR A 133 -23.83 -6.18 -6.03
CA THR A 133 -22.56 -6.08 -6.77
C THR A 133 -21.59 -5.21 -5.99
N ILE A 134 -20.41 -5.74 -5.70
CA ILE A 134 -19.32 -4.99 -5.12
C ILE A 134 -18.85 -3.94 -6.12
N LEU A 135 -18.69 -2.69 -5.69
CA LEU A 135 -18.30 -1.55 -6.53
C LEU A 135 -17.05 -0.89 -5.97
N GLU A 136 -16.07 -0.59 -6.83
CA GLU A 136 -14.87 0.16 -6.44
C GLU A 136 -14.29 0.94 -7.62
N ALA A 137 -13.71 2.11 -7.33
CA ALA A 137 -13.00 2.92 -8.31
C ALA A 137 -11.51 2.57 -8.33
N THR A 138 -11.12 1.63 -9.17
CA THR A 138 -9.72 1.22 -9.24
C THR A 138 -9.40 0.44 -10.51
N SER A 139 -8.19 0.61 -11.00
CA SER A 139 -7.61 -0.21 -12.07
C SER A 139 -6.34 -0.96 -11.63
N GLY A 140 -5.98 -0.81 -10.36
CA GLY A 140 -4.73 -1.30 -9.80
C GLY A 140 -4.87 -2.57 -8.97
N ASN A 141 -3.93 -2.74 -8.07
CA ASN A 141 -3.84 -3.90 -7.20
C ASN A 141 -5.08 -4.12 -6.32
N THR A 142 -5.76 -3.05 -5.89
CA THR A 142 -7.02 -3.19 -5.12
C THR A 142 -8.09 -3.90 -5.93
N GLY A 143 -8.24 -3.55 -7.22
CA GLY A 143 -9.17 -4.25 -8.10
C GLY A 143 -8.84 -5.74 -8.23
N ILE A 144 -7.56 -6.11 -8.29
CA ILE A 144 -7.13 -7.51 -8.35
C ILE A 144 -7.47 -8.23 -7.04
N GLY A 145 -7.16 -7.62 -5.89
CA GLY A 145 -7.49 -8.20 -4.58
C GLY A 145 -9.00 -8.40 -4.39
N LEU A 146 -9.81 -7.39 -4.74
CA LEU A 146 -11.28 -7.50 -4.72
C LEU A 146 -11.78 -8.57 -5.69
N ALA A 147 -11.23 -8.64 -6.92
CA ALA A 147 -11.64 -9.61 -7.92
C ALA A 147 -11.34 -11.05 -7.48
N LEU A 148 -10.16 -11.29 -6.88
CA LEU A 148 -9.80 -12.58 -6.31
C LEU A 148 -10.78 -13.01 -5.22
N VAL A 149 -11.07 -12.12 -4.26
CA VAL A 149 -11.97 -12.43 -3.14
C VAL A 149 -13.40 -12.62 -3.62
N SER A 150 -13.88 -11.73 -4.52
CA SER A 150 -15.22 -11.83 -5.11
C SER A 150 -15.42 -13.14 -5.88
N ALA A 151 -14.42 -13.55 -6.67
CA ALA A 151 -14.48 -14.82 -7.42
C ALA A 151 -14.60 -16.04 -6.50
N VAL A 152 -13.87 -16.06 -5.37
CA VAL A 152 -13.92 -17.17 -4.41
C VAL A 152 -15.21 -17.18 -3.61
N LYS A 153 -15.71 -16.01 -3.21
CA LYS A 153 -16.93 -15.87 -2.40
C LYS A 153 -18.23 -15.87 -3.24
N GLY A 154 -18.12 -15.78 -4.59
CA GLY A 154 -19.26 -15.81 -5.50
C GLY A 154 -19.96 -14.47 -5.70
N TYR A 155 -19.35 -13.35 -5.34
CA TYR A 155 -19.91 -12.01 -5.55
C TYR A 155 -19.60 -11.46 -6.94
N LYS A 156 -20.54 -10.66 -7.47
CA LYS A 156 -20.31 -9.84 -8.64
C LYS A 156 -19.43 -8.64 -8.28
N LEU A 157 -18.52 -8.27 -9.18
CA LEU A 157 -17.65 -7.11 -9.01
C LEU A 157 -17.72 -6.19 -10.21
N LEU A 158 -18.03 -4.92 -10.00
CA LEU A 158 -17.98 -3.85 -10.98
C LEU A 158 -16.87 -2.84 -10.59
N LEU A 159 -15.93 -2.61 -11.50
CA LEU A 159 -14.85 -1.65 -11.31
C LEU A 159 -15.04 -0.44 -12.23
N THR A 160 -15.05 0.76 -11.66
CA THR A 160 -14.96 1.98 -12.46
C THR A 160 -13.50 2.34 -12.68
N MET A 161 -13.11 2.65 -13.90
CA MET A 161 -11.74 3.00 -14.25
C MET A 161 -11.65 3.84 -15.50
N SER A 162 -10.59 4.65 -15.60
CA SER A 162 -10.31 5.41 -16.82
C SER A 162 -10.05 4.49 -18.02
N GLU A 163 -10.54 4.84 -19.19
CA GLU A 163 -10.26 4.14 -20.46
C GLU A 163 -8.76 4.16 -20.84
N ALA A 164 -7.98 5.07 -20.26
CA ALA A 164 -6.52 5.16 -20.45
C ALA A 164 -5.73 4.02 -19.76
N VAL A 165 -6.41 3.19 -18.96
CA VAL A 165 -5.79 2.02 -18.30
C VAL A 165 -5.38 0.96 -19.32
N SER A 166 -4.20 0.38 -19.13
CA SER A 166 -3.63 -0.61 -20.04
C SER A 166 -4.54 -1.85 -20.23
N VAL A 167 -4.49 -2.41 -21.42
CA VAL A 167 -5.29 -3.60 -21.78
C VAL A 167 -4.91 -4.81 -20.91
N GLU A 168 -3.64 -4.93 -20.54
CA GLU A 168 -3.15 -6.03 -19.69
C GLU A 168 -3.84 -6.05 -18.33
N ARG A 169 -3.99 -4.89 -17.69
CA ARG A 169 -4.70 -4.78 -16.40
C ARG A 169 -6.16 -5.19 -16.52
N ARG A 170 -6.84 -4.72 -17.57
CA ARG A 170 -8.24 -5.13 -17.85
C ARG A 170 -8.35 -6.64 -18.06
N LYS A 171 -7.39 -7.26 -18.77
CA LYS A 171 -7.37 -8.72 -18.99
C LYS A 171 -7.20 -9.51 -17.68
N ILE A 172 -6.33 -9.07 -16.77
CA ILE A 172 -6.16 -9.73 -15.47
C ILE A 172 -7.48 -9.69 -14.68
N LEU A 173 -8.10 -8.52 -14.58
CA LEU A 173 -9.36 -8.33 -13.86
C LEU A 173 -10.51 -9.13 -14.49
N ALA A 174 -10.61 -9.13 -15.82
CA ALA A 174 -11.61 -9.92 -16.56
C ALA A 174 -11.42 -11.43 -16.35
N ALA A 175 -10.19 -11.91 -16.19
CA ALA A 175 -9.92 -13.32 -15.92
C ALA A 175 -10.48 -13.79 -14.56
N PHE A 176 -10.64 -12.88 -13.60
CA PHE A 176 -11.34 -13.13 -12.33
C PHE A 176 -12.85 -12.92 -12.41
N GLY A 177 -13.40 -12.53 -13.58
CA GLY A 177 -14.83 -12.30 -13.76
C GLY A 177 -15.31 -10.89 -13.39
N ALA A 178 -14.40 -9.93 -13.16
CA ALA A 178 -14.79 -8.55 -12.89
C ALA A 178 -15.38 -7.87 -14.13
N GLU A 179 -16.44 -7.08 -13.94
CA GLU A 179 -17.03 -6.19 -14.93
C GLU A 179 -16.41 -4.80 -14.83
N PHE A 180 -16.45 -4.02 -15.94
CA PHE A 180 -15.86 -2.69 -15.97
C PHE A 180 -16.81 -1.65 -16.49
N LEU A 181 -16.79 -0.48 -15.86
CA LEU A 181 -17.33 0.75 -16.39
C LEU A 181 -16.19 1.72 -16.68
N LEU A 182 -15.96 2.01 -17.95
CA LEU A 182 -14.91 2.91 -18.38
C LEU A 182 -15.39 4.37 -18.31
N THR A 183 -14.55 5.24 -17.77
CA THR A 183 -14.75 6.69 -17.72
C THR A 183 -13.80 7.39 -18.70
N PRO A 184 -14.12 8.62 -19.17
CA PRO A 184 -13.29 9.36 -20.11
C PRO A 184 -11.85 9.50 -19.64
N GLY A 185 -10.87 9.26 -20.52
CA GLY A 185 -9.45 9.22 -20.20
C GLY A 185 -8.91 10.51 -19.58
N HIS A 186 -9.43 11.67 -20.00
CA HIS A 186 -9.01 12.99 -19.51
C HIS A 186 -9.41 13.26 -18.05
N LEU A 187 -10.40 12.55 -17.51
CA LEU A 187 -10.82 12.66 -16.10
C LEU A 187 -9.96 11.81 -15.16
N GLY A 188 -9.12 10.93 -15.70
CA GLY A 188 -8.22 10.11 -14.91
C GLY A 188 -8.91 9.25 -13.83
N THR A 189 -8.28 9.13 -12.68
CA THR A 189 -8.79 8.37 -11.52
C THR A 189 -9.96 9.09 -10.85
N ASP A 190 -9.95 10.42 -10.81
CA ASP A 190 -10.98 11.20 -10.13
C ASP A 190 -12.34 11.02 -10.78
N GLY A 191 -12.42 11.01 -12.12
CA GLY A 191 -13.66 10.71 -12.82
C GLY A 191 -14.18 9.28 -12.62
N ALA A 192 -13.28 8.32 -12.36
CA ALA A 192 -13.69 6.96 -11.99
C ALA A 192 -14.26 6.91 -10.57
N ILE A 193 -13.67 7.67 -9.63
CA ILE A 193 -14.15 7.79 -8.24
C ILE A 193 -15.54 8.43 -8.23
N GLU A 194 -15.71 9.58 -8.88
CA GLU A 194 -17.01 10.26 -8.99
C GLU A 194 -18.08 9.31 -9.54
N ARG A 195 -17.76 8.55 -10.59
CA ARG A 195 -18.69 7.62 -11.19
C ARG A 195 -19.08 6.46 -10.27
N ALA A 196 -18.17 5.97 -9.43
CA ALA A 196 -18.48 4.94 -8.44
C ALA A 196 -19.44 5.48 -7.36
N TYR A 197 -19.19 6.67 -6.83
CA TYR A 197 -20.08 7.30 -5.87
C TYR A 197 -21.48 7.54 -6.45
N ASP A 198 -21.57 8.08 -7.68
CA ASP A 198 -22.85 8.31 -8.36
C ASP A 198 -23.68 7.02 -8.50
N LEU A 199 -23.03 5.90 -8.85
CA LEU A 199 -23.71 4.62 -8.97
C LEU A 199 -24.23 4.10 -7.64
N ALA A 200 -23.41 4.19 -6.59
CA ALA A 200 -23.80 3.77 -5.26
C ALA A 200 -24.97 4.60 -4.70
N ASP A 201 -24.94 5.92 -4.92
CA ASP A 201 -26.01 6.81 -4.48
C ASP A 201 -27.33 6.60 -5.26
N GLN A 202 -27.24 6.35 -6.55
CA GLN A 202 -28.43 6.12 -7.40
C GLN A 202 -29.06 4.73 -7.20
N GLN A 203 -28.30 3.73 -6.83
CA GLN A 203 -28.73 2.34 -6.69
C GLN A 203 -28.15 1.67 -5.43
N PRO A 204 -28.44 2.18 -4.21
CA PRO A 204 -27.85 1.69 -2.96
C PRO A 204 -28.20 0.22 -2.66
N ASP A 205 -29.36 -0.26 -3.09
CA ASP A 205 -29.78 -1.66 -2.90
C ASP A 205 -29.07 -2.63 -3.86
N ARG A 206 -28.39 -2.11 -4.89
CA ARG A 206 -27.71 -2.90 -5.90
C ARG A 206 -26.21 -2.94 -5.73
N TYR A 207 -25.60 -1.83 -5.29
CA TYR A 207 -24.17 -1.67 -5.24
C TYR A 207 -23.68 -1.44 -3.82
N LEU A 208 -22.70 -2.24 -3.39
CA LEU A 208 -21.89 -1.94 -2.22
C LEU A 208 -20.60 -1.24 -2.68
N LEU A 209 -20.46 0.06 -2.43
CA LEU A 209 -19.20 0.78 -2.64
C LEU A 209 -18.24 0.44 -1.50
N VAL A 210 -17.09 -0.16 -1.86
CA VAL A 210 -16.08 -0.59 -0.88
C VAL A 210 -15.32 0.59 -0.30
N ASP A 211 -15.05 1.61 -1.11
CA ASP A 211 -14.41 2.87 -0.73
C ASP A 211 -13.08 2.70 0.04
N GLN A 212 -12.07 2.16 -0.64
CA GLN A 212 -10.78 1.88 -0.06
C GLN A 212 -10.09 3.08 0.64
N TYR A 213 -10.48 4.31 0.33
CA TYR A 213 -9.89 5.53 0.89
C TYR A 213 -10.50 5.93 2.24
N ASN A 214 -11.74 5.50 2.52
CA ASN A 214 -12.46 5.87 3.73
C ASN A 214 -12.86 4.64 4.57
N ASN A 215 -12.77 3.43 4.03
CA ASN A 215 -13.19 2.20 4.70
C ASN A 215 -12.22 1.85 5.86
N PRO A 216 -12.70 1.77 7.11
CA PRO A 216 -11.88 1.42 8.27
C PRO A 216 -11.34 -0.01 8.22
N ALA A 217 -11.98 -0.92 7.51
CA ALA A 217 -11.48 -2.28 7.32
C ALA A 217 -10.16 -2.34 6.53
N ASN A 218 -9.83 -1.28 5.76
CA ASN A 218 -8.53 -1.16 5.10
C ASN A 218 -7.37 -1.08 6.12
N PRO A 219 -7.27 -0.09 7.03
CA PRO A 219 -6.20 -0.11 8.02
C PRO A 219 -6.30 -1.30 8.99
N LEU A 220 -7.50 -1.82 9.29
CA LEU A 220 -7.66 -2.98 10.17
C LEU A 220 -7.03 -4.25 9.57
N ALA A 221 -7.05 -4.45 8.26
CA ALA A 221 -6.32 -5.55 7.61
C ALA A 221 -4.83 -5.57 7.97
N HIS A 222 -4.22 -4.40 8.11
CA HIS A 222 -2.80 -4.25 8.43
C HIS A 222 -2.54 -4.24 9.93
N TYR A 223 -3.49 -3.72 10.71
CA TYR A 223 -3.44 -3.74 12.17
C TYR A 223 -3.47 -5.17 12.71
N HIS A 224 -4.37 -6.02 12.18
CA HIS A 224 -4.52 -7.40 12.62
C HIS A 224 -3.62 -8.40 11.88
N GLY A 225 -3.10 -8.06 10.70
CA GLY A 225 -2.29 -8.96 9.86
C GLY A 225 -0.84 -8.50 9.75
N THR A 226 -0.57 -7.50 8.91
CA THR A 226 0.80 -7.11 8.52
C THR A 226 1.67 -6.71 9.71
N ALA A 227 1.13 -5.94 10.65
CA ALA A 227 1.90 -5.46 11.81
C ALA A 227 2.27 -6.57 12.81
N PRO A 228 1.34 -7.47 13.22
CA PRO A 228 1.69 -8.62 14.04
C PRO A 228 2.72 -9.53 13.37
N GLU A 229 2.58 -9.80 12.06
CA GLU A 229 3.55 -10.59 11.32
C GLU A 229 4.95 -9.96 11.38
N ILE A 230 5.08 -8.66 11.18
CA ILE A 230 6.35 -7.93 11.29
C ILE A 230 6.90 -8.05 12.70
N TRP A 231 6.07 -7.85 13.71
CA TRP A 231 6.48 -7.96 15.11
C TRP A 231 7.04 -9.33 15.46
N GLU A 232 6.31 -10.39 15.10
CA GLU A 232 6.71 -11.78 15.34
C GLU A 232 7.97 -12.16 14.55
N GLN A 233 8.01 -11.85 13.26
CA GLN A 233 9.13 -12.18 12.38
C GLN A 233 10.44 -11.45 12.76
N THR A 234 10.33 -10.29 13.42
CA THR A 234 11.50 -9.57 13.96
C THR A 234 11.82 -9.94 15.40
N GLY A 235 11.03 -10.79 16.04
CA GLY A 235 11.14 -11.08 17.48
C GLY A 235 10.95 -9.84 18.35
N GLY A 236 10.08 -8.91 17.94
CA GLY A 236 9.81 -7.65 18.64
C GLY A 236 10.95 -6.62 18.55
N ARG A 237 11.98 -6.84 17.72
CA ARG A 237 13.17 -5.98 17.63
C ARG A 237 13.04 -4.81 16.65
N VAL A 238 11.93 -4.72 15.91
CA VAL A 238 11.70 -3.60 14.97
C VAL A 238 11.76 -2.27 15.67
N THR A 239 12.55 -1.34 15.15
CA THR A 239 12.71 0.03 15.67
C THR A 239 12.15 1.09 14.74
N HIS A 240 12.12 0.80 13.42
CA HIS A 240 11.64 1.72 12.41
C HIS A 240 10.78 0.97 11.40
N PHE A 241 9.64 1.55 11.06
CA PHE A 241 8.74 1.05 10.04
C PHE A 241 8.66 2.05 8.89
N VAL A 242 8.89 1.59 7.65
CA VAL A 242 8.86 2.41 6.44
C VAL A 242 7.73 1.94 5.54
N GLY A 243 6.76 2.81 5.28
CA GLY A 243 5.62 2.51 4.42
C GLY A 243 5.30 3.62 3.44
N ALA A 244 5.01 3.27 2.19
CA ALA A 244 4.67 4.23 1.16
C ALA A 244 3.16 4.57 1.18
N LEU A 245 2.83 5.83 0.91
CA LEU A 245 1.46 6.35 0.97
C LEU A 245 0.73 6.14 -0.37
N GLY A 246 -0.29 5.30 -0.35
CA GLY A 246 -1.33 5.18 -1.38
C GLY A 246 -2.68 5.54 -0.76
N THR A 247 -3.51 4.54 -0.42
CA THR A 247 -4.72 4.75 0.40
C THR A 247 -4.40 5.08 1.86
N THR A 248 -3.15 5.00 2.25
CA THR A 248 -2.61 5.16 3.60
C THR A 248 -2.88 4.00 4.58
N GLY A 249 -3.78 3.09 4.28
CA GLY A 249 -4.21 2.02 5.17
C GLY A 249 -3.07 1.18 5.77
N THR A 250 -2.08 0.81 4.95
CA THR A 250 -0.89 0.07 5.41
C THR A 250 -0.12 0.83 6.50
N VAL A 251 0.16 2.12 6.24
CA VAL A 251 0.88 2.96 7.20
C VAL A 251 0.04 3.15 8.46
N MET A 252 -1.25 3.43 8.33
CA MET A 252 -2.14 3.66 9.47
C MET A 252 -2.29 2.43 10.35
N GLY A 253 -2.62 1.28 9.75
CA GLY A 253 -2.81 0.02 10.50
C GLY A 253 -1.53 -0.46 11.16
N CYS A 254 -0.41 -0.49 10.41
CA CYS A 254 0.88 -0.89 10.95
C CYS A 254 1.37 0.08 12.04
N SER A 255 1.25 1.39 11.84
CA SER A 255 1.68 2.38 12.81
C SER A 255 0.95 2.23 14.13
N ARG A 256 -0.38 2.14 14.08
CA ARG A 256 -1.21 1.98 15.28
C ARG A 256 -0.75 0.74 16.05
N ARG A 257 -0.72 -0.42 15.40
CA ARG A 257 -0.42 -1.67 16.09
C ARG A 257 1.02 -1.77 16.58
N LEU A 258 1.99 -1.33 15.78
CA LEU A 258 3.39 -1.38 16.18
C LEU A 258 3.68 -0.42 17.35
N LYS A 259 3.07 0.79 17.37
CA LYS A 259 3.22 1.74 18.50
C LYS A 259 2.51 1.27 19.77
N GLU A 260 1.42 0.52 19.68
CA GLU A 260 0.80 -0.14 20.84
C GLU A 260 1.72 -1.22 21.43
N LEU A 261 2.43 -1.97 20.57
CA LEU A 261 3.37 -3.00 21.00
C LEU A 261 4.68 -2.40 21.57
N ASN A 262 5.16 -1.33 20.95
CA ASN A 262 6.31 -0.57 21.41
C ASN A 262 6.22 0.90 20.96
N PRO A 263 5.90 1.85 21.86
CA PRO A 263 5.73 3.26 21.53
C PRO A 263 6.98 3.96 20.98
N GLU A 264 8.17 3.39 21.19
CA GLU A 264 9.44 3.93 20.67
C GLU A 264 9.65 3.66 19.18
N ILE A 265 8.81 2.82 18.54
CA ILE A 265 8.92 2.54 17.10
C ILE A 265 8.63 3.82 16.31
N ARG A 266 9.60 4.17 15.44
CA ARG A 266 9.49 5.32 14.55
C ARG A 266 8.85 4.91 13.23
N VAL A 267 7.86 5.67 12.80
CA VAL A 267 7.12 5.44 11.56
C VAL A 267 7.50 6.47 10.51
N ILE A 268 8.00 5.98 9.38
CA ILE A 268 8.43 6.78 8.24
C ILE A 268 7.44 6.58 7.09
N ALA A 269 6.71 7.63 6.74
CA ALA A 269 5.81 7.64 5.59
C ALA A 269 6.54 8.13 4.35
N VAL A 270 6.49 7.35 3.28
CA VAL A 270 7.09 7.71 1.98
C VAL A 270 6.01 8.28 1.08
N GLU A 271 6.16 9.54 0.69
CA GLU A 271 5.21 10.28 -0.15
C GLU A 271 5.86 10.67 -1.48
N PRO A 272 5.21 10.45 -2.61
CA PRO A 272 5.72 10.94 -3.89
C PRO A 272 5.50 12.46 -4.03
N HIS A 273 6.26 13.11 -4.92
CA HIS A 273 6.00 14.48 -5.28
C HIS A 273 4.66 14.64 -6.02
N LEU A 274 4.06 15.82 -5.98
CA LEU A 274 2.85 16.10 -6.76
C LEU A 274 3.13 15.94 -8.27
N GLY A 275 2.23 15.26 -8.99
CA GLY A 275 2.37 14.99 -10.41
C GLY A 275 3.27 13.79 -10.74
N HIS A 276 3.61 12.96 -9.76
CA HIS A 276 4.42 11.75 -9.90
C HIS A 276 3.79 10.70 -10.84
N LYS A 277 4.62 9.75 -11.26
CA LYS A 277 4.23 8.60 -12.08
C LYS A 277 4.38 7.26 -11.35
N ILE A 278 4.64 7.27 -10.05
CA ILE A 278 4.79 6.07 -9.23
C ILE A 278 3.41 5.48 -8.99
N GLN A 279 3.08 4.42 -9.74
CA GLN A 279 1.77 3.77 -9.64
C GLN A 279 1.57 3.15 -8.24
N GLY A 280 0.35 3.30 -7.71
CA GLY A 280 -0.03 2.80 -6.39
C GLY A 280 0.28 3.75 -5.22
N LEU A 281 1.02 4.84 -5.46
CA LEU A 281 1.21 5.90 -4.48
C LEU A 281 0.28 7.09 -4.74
N LYS A 282 0.17 7.95 -3.72
CA LYS A 282 -0.63 9.15 -3.74
C LYS A 282 0.06 10.24 -2.91
N SER A 283 0.10 11.46 -3.44
CA SER A 283 0.53 12.61 -2.67
C SER A 283 -0.63 13.14 -1.84
N LEU A 284 -0.38 13.44 -0.57
CA LEU A 284 -1.36 14.08 0.31
C LEU A 284 -1.70 15.55 -0.10
N LYS A 285 -1.00 16.05 -1.13
CA LYS A 285 -1.28 17.34 -1.75
C LYS A 285 -2.24 17.24 -2.95
N GLU A 286 -2.62 16.04 -3.35
CA GLU A 286 -3.67 15.82 -4.35
C GLU A 286 -5.04 16.22 -3.82
N ALA A 287 -6.02 16.40 -4.74
CA ALA A 287 -7.36 16.89 -4.39
C ALA A 287 -8.08 15.95 -3.40
N TYR A 288 -7.86 14.64 -3.50
CA TYR A 288 -8.50 13.67 -2.64
C TYR A 288 -7.51 13.09 -1.61
N VAL A 289 -7.63 13.54 -0.36
CA VAL A 289 -6.86 12.99 0.77
C VAL A 289 -7.66 11.85 1.41
N PRO A 290 -7.05 10.65 1.61
CA PRO A 290 -7.74 9.53 2.26
C PRO A 290 -8.28 9.88 3.64
N GLY A 291 -9.58 9.61 3.89
CA GLY A 291 -10.23 9.92 5.17
C GLY A 291 -9.72 9.09 6.34
N ILE A 292 -9.10 7.93 6.06
CA ILE A 292 -8.48 7.07 7.05
C ILE A 292 -7.08 7.55 7.50
N PHE A 293 -6.53 8.61 6.89
CA PHE A 293 -5.21 9.13 7.23
C PHE A 293 -5.19 9.91 8.54
N ASP A 294 -4.34 9.51 9.47
CA ASP A 294 -4.06 10.22 10.71
C ASP A 294 -2.57 10.60 10.79
N LYS A 295 -2.28 11.90 10.62
CA LYS A 295 -0.91 12.42 10.67
C LYS A 295 -0.18 12.18 11.99
N ARG A 296 -0.91 11.98 13.11
CA ARG A 296 -0.34 11.76 14.45
C ARG A 296 0.40 10.43 14.56
N LEU A 297 0.05 9.47 13.69
CA LEU A 297 0.68 8.14 13.64
C LEU A 297 1.99 8.10 12.86
N VAL A 298 2.39 9.22 12.22
CA VAL A 298 3.59 9.33 11.40
C VAL A 298 4.62 10.22 12.08
N ASP A 299 5.82 9.68 12.31
CA ASP A 299 6.91 10.43 12.97
C ASP A 299 7.74 11.24 11.98
N GLN A 300 7.90 10.72 10.75
CA GLN A 300 8.68 11.37 9.70
C GLN A 300 8.06 11.11 8.34
N LYS A 301 8.14 12.11 7.46
CA LYS A 301 7.74 11.99 6.07
C LYS A 301 8.93 12.21 5.16
N VAL A 302 9.12 11.30 4.18
CA VAL A 302 10.16 11.37 3.16
C VAL A 302 9.51 11.51 1.80
N ASN A 303 9.85 12.56 1.06
CA ASN A 303 9.40 12.72 -0.32
C ASN A 303 10.38 12.03 -1.27
N VAL A 304 9.84 11.31 -2.27
CA VAL A 304 10.62 10.56 -3.24
C VAL A 304 10.23 10.98 -4.67
N ALA A 305 11.24 11.23 -5.51
CA ALA A 305 11.06 11.49 -6.92
C ALA A 305 10.88 10.18 -7.72
N ASP A 306 10.28 10.29 -8.92
CA ASP A 306 10.06 9.14 -9.81
C ASP A 306 11.37 8.45 -10.19
N GLU A 307 12.38 9.27 -10.52
CA GLU A 307 13.70 8.82 -10.94
C GLU A 307 14.39 7.99 -9.84
N ASP A 308 14.33 8.45 -8.59
CA ASP A 308 14.94 7.78 -7.44
C ASP A 308 14.22 6.45 -7.17
N ALA A 309 12.89 6.45 -7.21
CA ALA A 309 12.09 5.24 -7.02
C ALA A 309 12.40 4.20 -8.11
N PHE A 310 12.42 4.62 -9.38
CA PHE A 310 12.63 3.72 -10.51
C PHE A 310 14.07 3.20 -10.58
N ALA A 311 15.05 4.07 -10.37
CA ALA A 311 16.46 3.68 -10.32
C ALA A 311 16.71 2.69 -9.18
N THR A 312 16.11 2.93 -8.02
CA THR A 312 16.25 2.05 -6.85
C THR A 312 15.58 0.70 -7.08
N ALA A 313 14.40 0.64 -7.70
CA ALA A 313 13.75 -0.63 -8.05
C ALA A 313 14.61 -1.47 -9.00
N ARG A 314 15.20 -0.84 -10.03
CA ARG A 314 16.15 -1.51 -10.94
C ARG A 314 17.42 -1.99 -10.24
N LEU A 315 17.96 -1.17 -9.35
CA LEU A 315 19.13 -1.54 -8.55
C LEU A 315 18.83 -2.70 -7.60
N PHE A 316 17.65 -2.69 -6.97
CA PHE A 316 17.20 -3.76 -6.07
C PHE A 316 17.13 -5.11 -6.80
N ALA A 317 16.56 -5.13 -7.99
CA ALA A 317 16.52 -6.33 -8.82
C ALA A 317 17.93 -6.88 -9.13
N LYS A 318 18.87 -6.00 -9.49
CA LYS A 318 20.25 -6.38 -9.84
C LYS A 318 21.06 -6.84 -8.61
N ALA A 319 20.86 -6.19 -7.47
CA ALA A 319 21.68 -6.45 -6.28
C ALA A 319 21.08 -7.52 -5.38
N GLU A 320 19.78 -7.45 -5.06
CA GLU A 320 19.13 -8.37 -4.13
C GLU A 320 18.42 -9.54 -4.84
N GLY A 321 18.26 -9.48 -6.18
CA GLY A 321 17.72 -10.58 -6.98
C GLY A 321 16.20 -10.68 -6.98
N LEU A 322 15.49 -9.61 -6.55
CA LEU A 322 14.04 -9.57 -6.53
C LEU A 322 13.52 -8.42 -7.39
N LEU A 323 12.68 -8.74 -8.38
CA LEU A 323 12.03 -7.76 -9.24
C LEU A 323 10.85 -7.12 -8.51
N VAL A 324 10.94 -5.83 -8.20
CA VAL A 324 9.94 -5.14 -7.38
C VAL A 324 9.26 -4.00 -8.13
N GLY A 325 8.04 -3.62 -7.71
CA GLY A 325 7.27 -2.54 -8.34
C GLY A 325 7.78 -1.14 -8.00
N MET A 326 7.16 -0.13 -8.61
CA MET A 326 7.52 1.29 -8.48
C MET A 326 7.47 1.77 -7.04
N SER A 327 6.39 1.47 -6.32
CA SER A 327 6.21 1.86 -4.91
C SER A 327 7.18 1.15 -3.96
N SER A 328 7.59 -0.06 -4.32
CA SER A 328 8.66 -0.78 -3.61
C SER A 328 9.99 -0.04 -3.74
N GLY A 329 10.33 0.43 -4.96
CA GLY A 329 11.53 1.24 -5.20
C GLY A 329 11.56 2.51 -4.34
N ALA A 330 10.42 3.21 -4.22
CA ALA A 330 10.29 4.39 -3.37
C ALA A 330 10.52 4.04 -1.88
N ALA A 331 9.94 2.93 -1.39
CA ALA A 331 10.11 2.48 -0.01
C ALA A 331 11.58 2.08 0.28
N VAL A 332 12.21 1.36 -0.65
CA VAL A 332 13.63 0.97 -0.54
C VAL A 332 14.51 2.22 -0.52
N PHE A 333 14.30 3.18 -1.42
CA PHE A 333 15.06 4.44 -1.44
C PHE A 333 15.04 5.12 -0.08
N ALA A 334 13.84 5.35 0.47
CA ALA A 334 13.68 6.02 1.75
C ALA A 334 14.32 5.22 2.91
N ALA A 335 14.24 3.88 2.88
CA ALA A 335 14.85 3.04 3.90
C ALA A 335 16.39 3.04 3.84
N LEU A 336 16.98 3.11 2.65
CA LEU A 336 18.43 3.24 2.46
C LEU A 336 18.93 4.59 2.98
N GLU A 337 18.22 5.69 2.69
CA GLU A 337 18.54 7.02 3.21
C GLU A 337 18.45 7.06 4.75
N LEU A 338 17.37 6.48 5.30
CA LEU A 338 17.21 6.35 6.74
C LEU A 338 18.38 5.57 7.37
N ALA A 339 18.73 4.42 6.79
CA ALA A 339 19.80 3.57 7.33
C ALA A 339 21.16 4.28 7.38
N ARG A 340 21.47 5.18 6.43
CA ARG A 340 22.71 6.00 6.45
C ARG A 340 22.77 6.92 7.65
N SER A 341 21.62 7.41 8.11
CA SER A 341 21.54 8.39 9.22
C SER A 341 21.45 7.76 10.60
N LEU A 342 21.13 6.45 10.69
CA LEU A 342 20.97 5.76 11.98
C LEU A 342 22.32 5.27 12.54
N GLU A 343 22.50 5.38 13.84
CA GLU A 343 23.63 4.75 14.54
C GLU A 343 23.45 3.22 14.63
N ARG A 344 22.23 2.76 14.84
CA ARG A 344 21.82 1.35 14.92
C ARG A 344 20.30 1.23 14.82
N GLY A 345 19.79 0.05 14.51
CA GLY A 345 18.36 -0.24 14.54
C GLY A 345 17.98 -1.39 13.63
N LEU A 346 16.72 -1.80 13.72
CA LEU A 346 16.09 -2.71 12.79
C LEU A 346 14.97 -1.97 12.05
N VAL A 347 15.17 -1.78 10.76
CA VAL A 347 14.25 -1.09 9.86
C VAL A 347 13.47 -2.13 9.05
N VAL A 348 12.16 -2.09 9.10
CA VAL A 348 11.30 -2.90 8.24
C VAL A 348 10.61 -2.00 7.24
N LEU A 349 10.71 -2.36 5.95
CA LEU A 349 10.00 -1.70 4.87
C LEU A 349 9.02 -2.66 4.17
N ILE A 350 8.02 -2.09 3.49
CA ILE A 350 7.05 -2.86 2.71
C ILE A 350 7.44 -2.86 1.24
N LEU A 351 7.44 -4.04 0.60
CA LEU A 351 7.47 -4.22 -0.84
C LEU A 351 6.05 -4.62 -1.31
N PRO A 352 5.21 -3.67 -1.75
CA PRO A 352 3.79 -3.92 -1.95
C PRO A 352 3.46 -4.94 -3.04
N ASP A 353 4.27 -5.03 -4.09
CA ASP A 353 4.08 -5.92 -5.23
C ASP A 353 5.38 -6.19 -5.98
N PHE A 354 5.31 -7.08 -6.97
CA PHE A 354 6.42 -7.42 -7.86
C PHE A 354 6.45 -6.58 -9.13
N GLY A 355 7.61 -6.56 -9.81
CA GLY A 355 7.89 -5.72 -10.96
C GLY A 355 7.26 -6.17 -12.28
N GLU A 356 6.83 -7.44 -12.40
CA GLU A 356 6.28 -8.00 -13.64
C GLU A 356 5.05 -7.23 -14.14
N ARG A 357 4.30 -6.60 -13.22
CA ARG A 357 3.13 -5.75 -13.55
C ARG A 357 3.48 -4.46 -14.24
N TYR A 358 4.77 -4.11 -14.31
CA TYR A 358 5.27 -2.82 -14.80
C TYR A 358 6.19 -2.96 -16.00
N LEU A 359 6.29 -4.16 -16.61
CA LEU A 359 7.18 -4.40 -17.77
C LEU A 359 6.81 -3.59 -19.00
N SER A 360 5.53 -3.23 -19.15
CA SER A 360 5.03 -2.35 -20.24
C SER A 360 5.17 -0.86 -19.91
N THR A 361 5.78 -0.50 -18.77
CA THR A 361 5.99 0.89 -18.34
C THR A 361 7.46 1.27 -18.47
N ASN A 362 7.78 2.53 -18.15
CA ASN A 362 9.16 3.03 -18.14
C ASN A 362 9.99 2.59 -16.90
N LEU A 363 9.44 1.77 -16.00
CA LEU A 363 10.17 1.31 -14.81
C LEU A 363 11.46 0.58 -15.18
N PHE A 364 11.43 -0.32 -16.16
CA PHE A 364 12.55 -1.16 -16.56
C PHE A 364 13.15 -0.79 -17.92
N THR A 365 12.68 0.29 -18.56
CA THR A 365 13.34 0.85 -19.73
C THR A 365 14.55 1.70 -19.28
N ALA A 366 15.68 1.45 -19.90
CA ALA A 366 16.92 2.18 -19.62
C ALA A 366 16.86 3.64 -20.08
#